data_b916e8ce73bf576bb584607fc69ecc29
#
_entry.id   b916e8ce73bf576bb584607fc69ecc29
#
_cell.length_a   1.000
_cell.length_b   1.000
_cell.length_c   1.000
_cell.angle_alpha   90.00
_cell.angle_beta   90.00
_cell.angle_gamma   90.00
#
_symmetry.space_group_name_H-M   'P 1'
#
loop_
_entity.id
_entity.type
_entity.pdbx_description
1 polymer ?
#
loop_
_entity_poly.entity_id
_entity_poly.type
_entity_poly.pdbx_seq_one_letter_code
_entity_poly.pdbx_strand_id
1 'polypeptide(L)'
;MSMILSVTETLVNNQSISVSGNTISRGKSEHEYLIAYINVGGVAGSNTPTMTVQLQSSPDNNTWYDVESSVVITSAGQNVIRSNNFGKYIRLKYTITGMNPVFSGVSIIINTKG
;
A
#
# COMPACT_ATOMS: atom_id res chain seq x y z
N MET A 1 29.08 -14.72 7.02
CA MET A 1 28.65 -13.48 6.34
C MET A 1 27.15 -13.49 6.17
N SER A 2 26.50 -12.48 6.67
CA SER A 2 25.07 -12.35 6.47
C SER A 2 24.79 -11.63 5.16
N MET A 3 23.79 -12.07 4.45
CA MET A 3 23.38 -11.51 3.19
C MET A 3 22.02 -10.88 3.35
N ILE A 4 21.90 -9.59 2.99
CA ILE A 4 20.63 -8.90 3.00
C ILE A 4 19.93 -9.17 1.67
N LEU A 5 18.77 -9.81 1.74
CA LEU A 5 17.93 -10.02 0.58
C LEU A 5 17.02 -8.82 0.39
N SER A 6 17.00 -8.30 -0.82
CA SER A 6 16.10 -7.22 -1.20
C SER A 6 15.20 -7.73 -2.33
N VAL A 7 13.90 -7.63 -2.10
CA VAL A 7 12.89 -8.09 -3.05
C VAL A 7 11.96 -6.92 -3.37
N THR A 8 11.72 -6.69 -4.66
CA THR A 8 10.80 -5.67 -5.13
C THR A 8 9.61 -6.36 -5.79
N GLU A 9 8.41 -6.00 -5.34
CA GLU A 9 7.16 -6.55 -5.87
C GLU A 9 6.20 -5.42 -6.22
N THR A 10 5.54 -5.54 -7.38
CA THR A 10 4.52 -4.59 -7.80
C THR A 10 3.16 -5.15 -7.40
N LEU A 11 2.46 -4.46 -6.50
CA LEU A 11 1.13 -4.86 -6.04
C LEU A 11 0.02 -4.25 -6.89
N VAL A 12 0.23 -3.02 -7.37
CA VAL A 12 -0.69 -2.33 -8.28
C VAL A 12 0.15 -1.68 -9.36
N ASN A 13 -0.21 -1.89 -10.63
CA ASN A 13 0.57 -1.40 -11.76
C ASN A 13 -0.28 -0.50 -12.65
N ASN A 14 -0.10 0.82 -12.49
CA ASN A 14 -0.71 1.85 -13.34
C ASN A 14 -2.22 1.65 -13.53
N GLN A 15 -2.95 1.53 -12.44
CA GLN A 15 -4.37 1.24 -12.43
C GLN A 15 -5.19 2.49 -12.10
N SER A 16 -6.45 2.49 -12.53
CA SER A 16 -7.43 3.46 -12.04
C SER A 16 -8.20 2.84 -10.89
N ILE A 17 -8.28 3.55 -9.76
CA ILE A 17 -8.96 3.08 -8.56
C ILE A 17 -10.05 4.08 -8.21
N SER A 18 -11.29 3.62 -8.12
CA SER A 18 -12.44 4.44 -7.77
C SER A 18 -13.28 3.87 -6.64
N VAL A 19 -12.92 2.71 -6.12
CA VAL A 19 -13.61 2.06 -4.99
C VAL A 19 -12.58 1.55 -4.00
N SER A 20 -12.98 1.47 -2.74
CA SER A 20 -12.12 0.95 -1.68
C SER A 20 -11.82 -0.54 -1.88
N GLY A 21 -10.67 -0.96 -1.44
CA GLY A 21 -10.26 -2.36 -1.57
C GLY A 21 -8.93 -2.64 -0.90
N ASN A 22 -8.36 -3.79 -1.24
CA ASN A 22 -7.06 -4.22 -0.74
C ASN A 22 -6.20 -4.70 -1.90
N THR A 23 -4.89 -4.56 -1.76
CA THR A 23 -3.96 -5.25 -2.65
C THR A 23 -3.97 -6.75 -2.36
N ILE A 24 -3.39 -7.53 -3.25
CA ILE A 24 -3.10 -8.93 -2.93
C ILE A 24 -2.17 -9.00 -1.73
N SER A 25 -2.29 -10.07 -0.95
CA SER A 25 -1.40 -10.29 0.19
C SER A 25 -0.10 -10.96 -0.26
N ARG A 26 0.97 -10.72 0.49
CA ARG A 26 2.28 -11.33 0.26
C ARG A 26 2.84 -11.87 1.55
N GLY A 27 3.44 -13.05 1.50
CA GLY A 27 4.15 -13.62 2.63
C GLY A 27 5.51 -12.98 2.78
N LYS A 28 5.81 -12.48 3.98
CA LYS A 28 7.04 -11.74 4.26
C LYS A 28 7.71 -12.19 5.56
N SER A 29 7.54 -13.45 5.95
CA SER A 29 8.03 -13.95 7.24
C SER A 29 9.55 -13.91 7.39
N GLU A 30 10.30 -13.81 6.30
CA GLU A 30 11.76 -13.78 6.33
C GLU A 30 12.34 -12.37 6.17
N HIS A 31 11.48 -11.36 6.15
CA HIS A 31 11.88 -9.97 5.93
C HIS A 31 11.68 -9.16 7.19
N GLU A 32 12.55 -8.17 7.42
CA GLU A 32 12.52 -7.31 8.61
C GLU A 32 12.10 -5.89 8.29
N TYR A 33 12.31 -5.45 7.04
CA TYR A 33 12.05 -4.07 6.63
C TYR A 33 11.19 -4.04 5.38
N LEU A 34 10.27 -3.08 5.34
CA LEU A 34 9.39 -2.88 4.21
C LEU A 34 9.28 -1.39 3.90
N ILE A 35 9.35 -1.05 2.61
CA ILE A 35 8.98 0.26 2.12
C ILE A 35 7.93 0.05 1.04
N ALA A 36 6.77 0.70 1.20
CA ALA A 36 5.72 0.74 0.19
C ALA A 36 5.79 2.09 -0.52
N TYR A 37 5.97 2.06 -1.82
CA TYR A 37 5.99 3.25 -2.67
C TYR A 37 4.63 3.36 -3.35
N ILE A 38 3.93 4.45 -3.09
CA ILE A 38 2.58 4.67 -3.61
C ILE A 38 2.62 5.89 -4.52
N ASN A 39 2.35 5.69 -5.80
CA ASN A 39 2.37 6.77 -6.78
C ASN A 39 0.97 6.93 -7.36
N VAL A 40 0.50 8.18 -7.42
CA VAL A 40 -0.79 8.54 -8.01
C VAL A 40 -0.55 9.55 -9.11
N GLY A 41 -1.01 9.23 -10.33
CA GLY A 41 -0.82 10.09 -11.51
C GLY A 41 -1.84 11.21 -11.60
N GLY A 42 -3.05 11.00 -11.12
CA GLY A 42 -4.10 12.02 -11.16
C GLY A 42 -5.24 11.72 -10.22
N VAL A 43 -5.98 12.74 -9.85
CA VAL A 43 -7.17 12.64 -8.99
C VAL A 43 -8.29 13.43 -9.63
N ALA A 44 -9.46 12.82 -9.77
CA ALA A 44 -10.67 13.44 -10.29
C ALA A 44 -11.87 13.14 -9.39
N GLY A 45 -12.90 13.95 -9.50
CA GLY A 45 -14.13 13.81 -8.72
C GLY A 45 -14.44 15.07 -7.93
N SER A 46 -15.50 14.98 -7.11
CA SER A 46 -16.00 16.09 -6.30
C SER A 46 -15.95 15.71 -4.81
N ASN A 47 -16.20 16.70 -3.94
CA ASN A 47 -16.22 16.54 -2.49
C ASN A 47 -14.89 16.00 -1.95
N THR A 48 -13.80 16.59 -2.39
CA THR A 48 -12.44 16.28 -1.94
C THR A 48 -12.17 14.78 -2.02
N PRO A 49 -12.00 14.20 -3.22
CA PRO A 49 -11.65 12.77 -3.34
C PRO A 49 -10.40 12.47 -2.51
N THR A 50 -10.50 11.43 -1.71
CA THR A 50 -9.44 11.06 -0.77
C THR A 50 -9.18 9.56 -0.84
N MET A 51 -7.91 9.19 -0.95
CA MET A 51 -7.49 7.80 -0.82
C MET A 51 -6.59 7.68 0.41
N THR A 52 -7.04 6.90 1.37
CA THR A 52 -6.25 6.60 2.57
C THR A 52 -5.66 5.21 2.41
N VAL A 53 -4.34 5.11 2.48
CA VAL A 53 -3.64 3.83 2.33
C VAL A 53 -3.07 3.41 3.66
N GLN A 54 -3.38 2.18 4.06
CA GLN A 54 -3.00 1.59 5.34
C GLN A 54 -2.24 0.29 5.09
N LEU A 55 -1.06 0.17 5.70
CA LEU A 55 -0.34 -1.10 5.72
C LEU A 55 -1.01 -2.01 6.76
N GLN A 56 -1.29 -3.24 6.34
CA GLN A 56 -1.86 -4.25 7.22
C GLN A 56 -0.98 -5.48 7.26
N SER A 57 -0.99 -6.16 8.38
CA SER A 57 -0.26 -7.40 8.57
C SER A 57 -1.17 -8.46 9.16
N SER A 58 -0.87 -9.71 8.84
CA SER A 58 -1.65 -10.85 9.31
C SER A 58 -0.75 -12.01 9.69
N PRO A 59 -1.07 -12.75 10.79
CA PRO A 59 -0.36 -13.96 11.14
C PRO A 59 -0.82 -15.18 10.34
N ASP A 60 -2.03 -15.14 9.77
CA ASP A 60 -2.69 -16.30 9.17
C ASP A 60 -3.25 -16.05 7.76
N ASN A 61 -2.99 -14.87 7.18
CA ASN A 61 -3.52 -14.43 5.90
C ASN A 61 -5.06 -14.36 5.87
N ASN A 62 -5.68 -14.22 7.02
CA ASN A 62 -7.13 -14.15 7.16
C ASN A 62 -7.57 -13.02 8.08
N THR A 63 -6.94 -12.88 9.24
CA THR A 63 -7.22 -11.80 10.19
C THR A 63 -6.19 -10.71 10.02
N TRP A 64 -6.64 -9.47 9.76
CA TRP A 64 -5.74 -8.37 9.39
C TRP A 64 -5.73 -7.28 10.44
N TYR A 65 -4.55 -6.77 10.70
CA TYR A 65 -4.29 -5.71 11.68
C TYR A 65 -3.60 -4.54 11.01
N ASP A 66 -4.02 -3.34 11.37
CA ASP A 66 -3.35 -2.13 10.91
C ASP A 66 -1.99 -2.00 11.59
N VAL A 67 -0.96 -1.75 10.81
CA VAL A 67 0.39 -1.45 11.31
C VAL A 67 0.87 -0.17 10.67
N GLU A 68 1.59 0.65 11.41
CA GLU A 68 2.06 1.98 11.01
C GLU A 68 0.93 2.98 10.80
N SER A 69 1.29 4.22 10.61
CA SER A 69 0.34 5.28 10.30
C SER A 69 -0.07 5.21 8.83
N SER A 70 -1.35 5.46 8.55
CA SER A 70 -1.83 5.54 7.18
C SER A 70 -1.34 6.82 6.51
N VAL A 71 -1.34 6.83 5.16
CA VAL A 71 -1.12 8.05 4.38
C VAL A 71 -2.43 8.46 3.72
N VAL A 72 -2.67 9.76 3.68
CA VAL A 72 -3.86 10.35 3.08
C VAL A 72 -3.45 11.05 1.79
N ILE A 73 -4.07 10.66 0.68
CA ILE A 73 -3.72 11.15 -0.66
C ILE A 73 -4.92 11.89 -1.24
N THR A 74 -4.72 13.17 -1.56
CA THR A 74 -5.75 14.02 -2.14
C THR A 74 -5.35 14.61 -3.49
N SER A 75 -4.11 14.39 -3.91
CA SER A 75 -3.59 14.92 -5.17
C SER A 75 -2.57 13.96 -5.76
N ALA A 76 -2.22 14.17 -7.03
CA ALA A 76 -1.16 13.41 -7.67
C ALA A 76 0.16 13.59 -6.93
N GLY A 77 0.97 12.55 -6.91
CA GLY A 77 2.27 12.60 -6.26
C GLY A 77 2.73 11.24 -5.76
N GLN A 78 3.80 11.27 -4.99
CA GLN A 78 4.44 10.09 -4.46
C GLN A 78 4.34 10.06 -2.95
N ASN A 79 4.05 8.89 -2.40
CA ASN A 79 3.91 8.67 -0.98
C ASN A 79 4.65 7.39 -0.59
N VAL A 80 5.07 7.31 0.66
CA VAL A 80 5.85 6.18 1.16
C VAL A 80 5.35 5.77 2.52
N ILE A 81 5.23 4.45 2.74
CA ILE A 81 5.01 3.86 4.06
C ILE A 81 6.20 2.97 4.36
N ARG A 82 6.83 3.19 5.50
CA ARG A 82 7.96 2.38 5.97
C ARG A 82 7.54 1.59 7.20
N SER A 83 8.02 0.35 7.30
CA SER A 83 7.73 -0.47 8.47
C SER A 83 8.85 -1.45 8.75
N ASN A 84 9.12 -1.67 10.02
CA ASN A 84 9.88 -2.82 10.51
C ASN A 84 9.02 -3.61 11.52
N ASN A 85 7.72 -3.42 11.45
CA ASN A 85 6.77 -3.92 12.45
C ASN A 85 5.62 -4.65 11.75
N PHE A 86 5.97 -5.67 10.97
CA PHE A 86 4.99 -6.48 10.27
C PHE A 86 5.27 -7.97 10.51
N GLY A 87 4.22 -8.78 10.40
CA GLY A 87 4.31 -10.22 10.63
C GLY A 87 4.44 -11.02 9.36
N LYS A 88 3.82 -12.19 9.36
CA LYS A 88 4.01 -13.20 8.32
C LYS A 88 3.48 -12.77 6.95
N TYR A 89 2.35 -12.09 6.92
CA TYR A 89 1.73 -11.62 5.67
C TYR A 89 1.50 -10.12 5.72
N ILE A 90 1.57 -9.47 4.59
CA ILE A 90 1.27 -8.03 4.45
C ILE A 90 0.33 -7.79 3.28
N ARG A 91 -0.43 -6.72 3.36
CA ARG A 91 -1.18 -6.14 2.26
C ARG A 91 -1.36 -4.64 2.50
N LEU A 92 -1.80 -3.94 1.48
CA LEU A 92 -2.18 -2.53 1.62
C LEU A 92 -3.67 -2.40 1.40
N LYS A 93 -4.33 -1.71 2.32
CA LYS A 93 -5.75 -1.40 2.25
C LYS A 93 -5.89 0.04 1.80
N TYR A 94 -6.75 0.29 0.81
CA TYR A 94 -7.05 1.65 0.39
C TYR A 94 -8.53 1.94 0.57
N THR A 95 -8.81 3.09 1.19
CA THR A 95 -10.17 3.56 1.46
C THR A 95 -10.39 4.81 0.63
N ILE A 96 -11.41 4.79 -0.23
CA ILE A 96 -11.73 5.87 -1.15
C ILE A 96 -12.98 6.58 -0.66
N THR A 97 -12.90 7.91 -0.58
CA THR A 97 -14.06 8.76 -0.25
C THR A 97 -14.16 9.88 -1.27
N GLY A 98 -15.30 10.58 -1.27
CA GLY A 98 -15.61 11.64 -2.21
C GLY A 98 -16.77 11.25 -3.11
N MET A 99 -17.11 12.12 -4.06
CA MET A 99 -18.19 11.89 -5.03
C MET A 99 -17.57 11.61 -6.40
N ASN A 100 -17.91 10.45 -6.97
CA ASN A 100 -17.34 9.97 -8.22
C ASN A 100 -15.81 10.07 -8.25
N PRO A 101 -15.12 9.57 -7.21
CA PRO A 101 -13.67 9.71 -7.13
C PRO A 101 -12.98 8.78 -8.12
N VAL A 102 -11.93 9.26 -8.77
CA VAL A 102 -11.07 8.43 -9.61
C VAL A 102 -9.62 8.80 -9.32
N PHE A 103 -8.85 7.80 -8.93
CA PHE A 103 -7.41 7.90 -8.76
C PHE A 103 -6.77 7.15 -9.92
N SER A 104 -6.14 7.89 -10.84
CA SER A 104 -5.57 7.32 -12.06
C SER A 104 -4.07 7.17 -11.95
N GLY A 105 -3.51 6.26 -12.75
CA GLY A 105 -2.08 6.01 -12.76
C GLY A 105 -1.55 5.59 -11.39
N VAL A 106 -2.33 4.78 -10.65
CA VAL A 106 -1.93 4.33 -9.32
C VAL A 106 -0.98 3.16 -9.45
N SER A 107 0.18 3.28 -8.83
CA SER A 107 1.15 2.19 -8.73
C SER A 107 1.55 2.03 -7.28
N ILE A 108 1.56 0.80 -6.80
CA ILE A 108 2.01 0.46 -5.46
C ILE A 108 3.07 -0.62 -5.60
N ILE A 109 4.28 -0.28 -5.17
CA ILE A 109 5.43 -1.16 -5.25
C ILE A 109 5.99 -1.30 -3.85
N ILE A 110 6.24 -2.53 -3.42
CA ILE A 110 6.90 -2.77 -2.16
C ILE A 110 8.32 -3.25 -2.39
N ASN A 111 9.22 -2.78 -1.55
CA ASN A 111 10.56 -3.31 -1.44
C ASN A 111 10.75 -3.82 -0.03
N THR A 112 11.12 -5.09 0.09
CA THR A 112 11.34 -5.73 1.40
C THR A 112 12.76 -6.27 1.46
N LYS A 113 13.32 -6.25 2.65
CA LYS A 113 14.67 -6.77 2.90
C LYS A 113 14.78 -7.29 4.32
N GLY A 114 15.65 -8.24 4.51
CA GLY A 114 15.83 -8.87 5.81
C GLY A 114 17.22 -9.29 6.12
#